data_221c935d1b08e227b551d240bed235c8
#
_entry.id   221c935d1b08e227b551d240bed235c8
#
_cell.length_a   1.000
_cell.length_b   1.000
_cell.length_c   1.000
_cell.angle_alpha   90.00
_cell.angle_beta   90.00
_cell.angle_gamma   90.00
#
_symmetry.space_group_name_H-M   'P 1'
#
loop_
_entity.id
_entity.type
_entity.pdbx_description
1 polymer ?
#
loop_
_entity_poly.entity_id
_entity_poly.type
_entity_poly.pdbx_seq_one_letter_code
_entity_poly.pdbx_strand_id
1 'polypeptide(L)' 'MLVKVEAYHDGQFWCGRALRHDFFSQGKTLDELLKNIKEAASLHLEDQLRPGEALNLLLISETEVKRGKAAAS' A
#
# COMPACT_ATOMS: atom_id res chain seq x y z
N MET A 1 -15.10 -4.75 -3.97
CA MET A 1 -14.67 -4.16 -2.67
C MET A 1 -13.44 -3.29 -2.91
N LEU A 2 -13.46 -2.09 -2.39
CA LEU A 2 -12.30 -1.20 -2.44
C LEU A 2 -11.65 -1.09 -1.06
N VAL A 3 -10.37 -1.36 -1.00
CA VAL A 3 -9.60 -1.26 0.23
C VAL A 3 -8.48 -0.24 0.05
N LYS A 4 -8.38 0.69 0.98
CA LYS A 4 -7.34 1.70 0.96
C LYS A 4 -6.14 1.22 1.76
N VAL A 5 -4.96 1.39 1.18
CA VAL A 5 -3.70 0.95 1.78
C VAL A 5 -2.74 2.14 1.80
N GLU A 6 -2.24 2.45 2.98
CA GLU A 6 -1.21 3.47 3.13
C GLU A 6 0.15 2.84 2.82
N ALA A 7 0.86 3.38 1.84
CA ALA A 7 2.18 2.90 1.45
C ALA A 7 3.24 3.94 1.85
N TYR A 8 4.28 3.47 2.50
CA TYR A 8 5.36 4.34 2.97
C TYR A 8 6.69 3.59 3.00
N HIS A 9 7.78 4.33 2.95
CA HIS A 9 9.12 3.77 3.07
C HIS A 9 9.66 4.04 4.46
N ASP A 10 10.11 2.99 5.16
CA ASP A 10 10.58 3.14 6.55
C ASP A 10 12.09 3.36 6.68
N GLY A 11 12.78 3.57 5.55
CA GLY A 11 14.23 3.69 5.50
C GLY A 11 14.91 2.42 5.00
N GLN A 12 14.22 1.30 5.03
CA GLN A 12 14.74 0.01 4.59
C GLN A 12 13.79 -0.71 3.63
N PHE A 13 12.50 -0.68 3.95
CA PHE A 13 11.47 -1.35 3.16
C PHE A 13 10.35 -0.43 2.77
N TRP A 14 9.71 -0.75 1.66
CA TRP A 14 8.40 -0.24 1.35
C TRP A 14 7.37 -1.00 2.17
N CYS A 15 6.52 -0.27 2.87
CA CYS A 15 5.52 -0.86 3.76
C CYS A 15 4.13 -0.48 3.30
N GLY A 16 3.19 -1.40 3.47
CA GLY A 16 1.78 -1.15 3.17
C GLY A 16 0.92 -1.57 4.33
N ARG A 17 0.07 -0.65 4.80
CA ARG A 17 -0.85 -0.91 5.90
C ARG A 17 -2.26 -0.61 5.44
N ALA A 18 -3.14 -1.59 5.59
CA ALA A 18 -4.55 -1.40 5.25
C ALA A 18 -5.20 -0.44 6.24
N LEU A 19 -6.03 0.46 5.71
CA LEU A 19 -6.88 1.32 6.54
C LEU A 19 -8.19 0.59 6.76
N ARG A 20 -8.64 0.51 8.00
CA ARG A 20 -9.89 -0.17 8.41
C ARG A 20 -9.85 -1.70 8.32
N HIS A 21 -8.71 -2.27 8.01
CA HIS A 21 -8.52 -3.72 7.99
C HIS A 21 -7.20 -4.02 8.68
N ASP A 22 -7.09 -5.22 9.20
CA ASP A 22 -5.94 -5.59 10.01
C ASP A 22 -4.98 -6.46 9.20
N PHE A 23 -4.41 -5.90 8.14
CA PHE A 23 -3.32 -6.56 7.42
C PHE A 23 -2.26 -5.55 6.99
N PHE A 24 -1.07 -6.08 6.83
CA PHE A 24 0.13 -5.33 6.54
C PHE A 24 1.03 -6.17 5.66
N SER A 25 1.81 -5.53 4.81
CA SER A 25 2.86 -6.20 4.08
C SER A 25 4.02 -5.24 3.80
N GLN A 26 5.10 -5.79 3.27
CA GLN A 26 6.27 -5.00 2.93
C GLN A 26 7.02 -5.61 1.75
N GLY A 27 7.93 -4.85 1.18
CA GLY A 27 8.79 -5.28 0.09
C GLY A 27 10.00 -4.38 -0.03
N LYS A 28 11.02 -4.84 -0.72
CA LYS A 28 12.24 -4.05 -0.93
C LYS A 28 12.02 -2.95 -1.96
N THR A 29 11.09 -3.15 -2.87
CA THR A 29 10.72 -2.18 -3.89
C THR A 29 9.21 -1.97 -3.82
N LEU A 30 8.75 -0.91 -4.49
CA LEU A 30 7.31 -0.64 -4.56
C LEU A 30 6.58 -1.75 -5.31
N ASP A 31 7.17 -2.29 -6.37
CA ASP A 31 6.58 -3.41 -7.11
C ASP A 31 6.45 -4.65 -6.24
N GLU A 32 7.46 -4.93 -5.44
CA GLU A 32 7.44 -6.06 -4.53
C GLU A 32 6.38 -5.86 -3.44
N LEU A 33 6.28 -4.65 -2.89
CA LEU A 33 5.22 -4.32 -1.95
C LEU A 33 3.85 -4.57 -2.58
N LEU A 34 3.64 -4.09 -3.80
CA LEU A 34 2.36 -4.24 -4.48
C LEU A 34 1.98 -5.71 -4.62
N LYS A 35 2.93 -6.55 -5.04
CA LYS A 35 2.71 -7.98 -5.14
C LYS A 35 2.33 -8.59 -3.79
N ASN A 36 3.08 -8.25 -2.76
CA ASN A 36 2.89 -8.81 -1.43
C ASN A 36 1.59 -8.33 -0.78
N ILE A 37 1.23 -7.06 -0.99
CA ILE A 37 0.00 -6.53 -0.40
C ILE A 37 -1.25 -7.10 -1.08
N LYS A 38 -1.18 -7.38 -2.38
CA LYS A 38 -2.27 -8.07 -3.08
C LYS A 38 -2.52 -9.45 -2.49
N GLU A 39 -1.45 -10.16 -2.22
CA GLU A 39 -1.51 -11.49 -1.65
C GLU A 39 -2.07 -11.46 -0.23
N ALA A 40 -1.57 -10.54 0.60
CA ALA A 40 -2.07 -10.37 1.96
C ALA A 40 -3.55 -9.98 1.99
N ALA A 41 -3.95 -9.08 1.13
CA ALA A 41 -5.34 -8.64 1.03
C ALA A 41 -6.26 -9.80 0.62
N SER A 42 -5.83 -10.58 -0.37
CA SER A 42 -6.59 -11.73 -0.84
C SER A 42 -6.82 -12.74 0.28
N LEU A 43 -5.77 -13.07 1.02
CA LEU A 43 -5.87 -14.03 2.12
C LEU A 43 -6.72 -13.49 3.26
N HIS A 44 -6.58 -12.23 3.60
CA HIS A 44 -7.28 -11.63 4.74
C HIS A 44 -8.75 -11.38 4.47
N LEU A 45 -9.11 -11.09 3.23
CA LEU A 45 -10.45 -10.63 2.87
C LEU A 45 -11.26 -11.64 2.07
N GLU A 46 -10.71 -12.82 1.76
CA GLU A 46 -11.41 -13.78 0.89
C GLU A 46 -12.79 -14.18 1.40
N ASP A 47 -12.92 -14.29 2.73
CA ASP A 47 -14.20 -14.67 3.34
C ASP A 47 -15.25 -13.56 3.27
N GLN A 48 -14.82 -12.34 3.02
CA GLN A 48 -15.71 -11.17 2.93
C GLN A 48 -16.13 -10.86 1.50
N LEU A 49 -15.50 -11.50 0.52
CA LEU A 49 -15.81 -11.28 -0.87
C LEU A 49 -16.92 -12.20 -1.32
N ARG A 50 -17.85 -11.66 -2.09
CA ARG A 50 -18.88 -12.48 -2.76
C ARG A 50 -18.26 -13.18 -3.96
N PRO A 51 -18.80 -14.33 -4.38
CA PRO A 51 -18.32 -14.97 -5.61
C PRO A 51 -18.35 -14.00 -6.80
N GLY A 52 -17.21 -13.87 -7.47
CA GLY A 52 -17.08 -12.98 -8.63
C GLY A 52 -16.86 -11.51 -8.28
N GLU A 53 -16.87 -11.15 -7.02
CA GLU A 53 -16.62 -9.77 -6.60
C GLU A 53 -15.13 -9.45 -6.73
N ALA A 54 -14.82 -8.31 -7.37
CA ALA A 54 -13.44 -7.85 -7.48
C ALA A 54 -12.97 -7.21 -6.18
N LEU A 55 -11.70 -7.44 -5.86
CA LEU A 55 -11.01 -6.76 -4.77
C LEU A 55 -10.06 -5.75 -5.39
N ASN A 56 -10.30 -4.49 -5.12
CA ASN A 56 -9.46 -3.41 -5.62
C ASN A 56 -8.72 -2.75 -4.46
N LEU A 57 -7.43 -2.50 -4.65
CA LEU A 57 -6.60 -1.81 -3.68
C LEU A 57 -6.26 -0.42 -4.20
N LEU A 58 -6.48 0.58 -3.35
CA LEU A 58 -6.05 1.94 -3.61
C LEU A 58 -4.86 2.22 -2.71
N LEU A 59 -3.68 2.36 -3.30
CA LEU A 59 -2.48 2.68 -2.55
C LEU A 59 -2.33 4.19 -2.46
N ILE A 60 -2.15 4.68 -1.24
CA ILE A 60 -2.01 6.09 -0.95
C ILE A 60 -0.59 6.29 -0.42
N SER A 61 0.18 7.15 -1.06
CA SER A 61 1.54 7.43 -0.66
C SER A 61 1.77 8.93 -0.60
N GLU A 62 2.45 9.36 0.43
CA GLU A 62 2.87 10.74 0.59
C GLU A 62 4.37 10.84 0.32
N THR A 63 4.76 11.80 -0.49
CA THR A 63 6.15 12.01 -0.84
C THR A 63 6.54 13.45 -0.55
N GLU A 64 7.60 13.61 0.23
CA GLU A 64 8.15 14.93 0.47
C GLU A 64 9.02 15.35 -0.71
N VAL A 65 8.77 16.53 -1.22
CA VAL A 65 9.63 17.13 -2.24
C VAL A 65 10.48 18.21 -1.58
N LYS A 66 11.78 17.97 -1.50
CA LYS A 66 12.69 18.93 -0.92
C LYS A 66 13.00 20.01 -1.93
N ARG A 67 12.87 21.25 -1.51
CA ARG A 67 13.26 22.39 -2.33
C ARG A 67 14.76 22.64 -2.16
N GLY A 68 15.46 22.81 -3.27
CA GLY A 68 16.82 23.26 -3.22
C GLY A 68 16.88 24.73 -2.82
N LYS A 69 18.08 25.20 -2.43
CA LYS A 69 18.30 26.60 -2.08
C LYS A 69 17.90 27.56 -3.21
N ALA A 70 18.22 27.18 -4.42
CA ALA A 70 17.92 28.02 -5.58
C ALA A 70 16.42 28.18 -5.77
N ALA A 71 15.66 27.16 -5.44
CA ALA A 71 14.21 27.20 -5.56
C ALA A 71 13.58 28.08 -4.48
N ALA A 72 14.27 28.28 -3.38
CA ALA A 72 13.78 29.09 -2.28
C ALA A 72 13.94 30.60 -2.55
N SER A 73 14.74 30.96 -3.49
CA SER A 73 15.00 32.36 -3.80
C SER A 73 14.01 32.95 -4.80
#